data_ac83b9c1de0a682011971e984e9fc9ae
#
_entry.id   ac83b9c1de0a682011971e984e9fc9ae
#
_cell.length_a   1.000
_cell.length_b   1.000
_cell.length_c   1.000
_cell.angle_alpha   90.00
_cell.angle_beta   90.00
_cell.angle_gamma   90.00
#
_symmetry.space_group_name_H-M   'P 1'
#
loop_
_entity.id
_entity.type
_entity.pdbx_description
1 polymer ?
#
loop_
_entity_poly.entity_id
_entity_poly.type
_entity_poly.pdbx_seq_one_letter_code
_entity_poly.pdbx_strand_id
1 'polypeptide(L)'
;MTLEVLICTYGNEGINRVAQMNLPKVEGVKYLVSWQTNEFNLLLPDELHRKDIRISTTNSKGLSVNRNHSIEKATGDICLIADDDLKYTEEQLQLVIDTFEKNPHIDIALFRHCGNSNKQYPNYEFDLNGKKPKGYYITSFEIAFLRKSIPSSLRFDTHFGVGTSMPAGEESLFIHYAMKHGLNCRFYPSTIVYHNGLSTGSRTPTPGVLQANGAVIAATYGLLGIFRLPIIAWRLSHQGKAKVFPAVQHLFKGYIYGKKNL
;
A
#
# COMPACT_ATOMS: atom_id res chain seq x y z
N MET A 1 -18.59 -7.45 11.57
CA MET A 1 -17.29 -7.99 11.11
C MET A 1 -16.18 -7.42 12.00
N THR A 2 -15.04 -8.14 12.15
CA THR A 2 -13.87 -7.62 12.89
C THR A 2 -12.87 -7.00 11.91
N LEU A 3 -12.35 -5.82 12.26
CA LEU A 3 -11.28 -5.13 11.51
C LEU A 3 -9.93 -5.38 12.20
N GLU A 4 -8.91 -5.79 11.45
CA GLU A 4 -7.53 -5.83 11.93
C GLU A 4 -6.65 -4.88 11.08
N VAL A 5 -6.09 -3.86 11.74
CA VAL A 5 -5.17 -2.91 11.11
C VAL A 5 -3.77 -3.52 11.12
N LEU A 6 -3.21 -3.74 9.94
CA LEU A 6 -1.91 -4.41 9.74
C LEU A 6 -0.80 -3.36 9.63
N ILE A 7 -0.18 -3.02 10.75
CA ILE A 7 0.85 -1.97 10.83
C ILE A 7 2.22 -2.59 10.58
N CYS A 8 2.91 -2.14 9.53
CA CYS A 8 4.26 -2.59 9.20
C CYS A 8 5.29 -1.57 9.68
N THR A 9 6.27 -2.02 10.47
CA THR A 9 7.31 -1.15 11.00
C THR A 9 8.69 -1.83 10.99
N TYR A 10 9.76 -1.02 11.09
CA TYR A 10 11.14 -1.49 11.08
C TYR A 10 11.98 -0.81 12.19
N GLY A 11 12.74 -1.61 12.94
CA GLY A 11 13.69 -1.17 13.96
C GLY A 11 13.03 -0.51 15.17
N ASN A 12 13.86 0.01 16.08
CA ASN A 12 13.41 0.64 17.31
C ASN A 12 12.73 1.99 17.10
N GLU A 13 13.18 2.77 16.13
CA GLU A 13 12.53 4.03 15.79
C GLU A 13 11.11 3.78 15.25
N GLY A 14 10.95 2.71 14.48
CA GLY A 14 9.66 2.33 13.91
C GLY A 14 8.65 1.94 14.99
N ILE A 15 9.01 1.07 15.92
CA ILE A 15 8.08 0.66 16.99
C ILE A 15 7.72 1.83 17.91
N ASN A 16 8.64 2.77 18.13
CA ASN A 16 8.36 4.01 18.86
C ASN A 16 7.38 4.91 18.09
N ARG A 17 7.47 4.98 16.74
CA ARG A 17 6.44 5.69 15.93
C ARG A 17 5.08 5.06 16.10
N VAL A 18 4.99 3.71 16.08
CA VAL A 18 3.72 3.01 16.32
C VAL A 18 3.12 3.37 17.67
N ALA A 19 3.93 3.42 18.73
CA ALA A 19 3.49 3.84 20.06
C ALA A 19 2.90 5.27 20.05
N GLN A 20 3.49 6.17 19.25
CA GLN A 20 3.03 7.56 19.10
C GLN A 20 1.79 7.74 18.20
N MET A 21 1.35 6.69 17.51
CA MET A 21 0.14 6.76 16.67
C MET A 21 -1.14 6.99 17.49
N ASN A 22 -1.12 6.74 18.81
CA ASN A 22 -2.29 6.85 19.69
C ASN A 22 -3.49 6.09 19.16
N LEU A 23 -3.29 4.80 18.87
CA LEU A 23 -4.28 3.93 18.23
C LEU A 23 -5.61 3.91 19.00
N PRO A 24 -6.75 4.27 18.37
CA PRO A 24 -8.07 4.32 19.04
C PRO A 24 -8.48 2.95 19.59
N LYS A 25 -9.26 2.94 20.67
CA LYS A 25 -9.90 1.71 21.19
C LYS A 25 -11.32 1.65 20.68
N VAL A 26 -11.56 0.78 19.70
CA VAL A 26 -12.87 0.63 19.04
C VAL A 26 -13.31 -0.83 19.17
N GLU A 27 -14.59 -1.04 19.48
CA GLU A 27 -15.14 -2.41 19.52
C GLU A 27 -15.06 -3.05 18.14
N GLY A 28 -14.64 -4.32 18.09
CA GLY A 28 -14.44 -5.03 16.82
C GLY A 28 -13.16 -4.67 16.06
N VAL A 29 -12.33 -3.74 16.56
CA VAL A 29 -11.06 -3.37 15.94
C VAL A 29 -9.88 -3.93 16.73
N LYS A 30 -8.92 -4.50 16.02
CA LYS A 30 -7.63 -5.00 16.55
C LYS A 30 -6.48 -4.45 15.70
N TYR A 31 -5.30 -4.50 16.27
CA TYR A 31 -4.07 -4.06 15.61
C TYR A 31 -3.04 -5.19 15.61
N LEU A 32 -2.50 -5.48 14.43
CA LEU A 32 -1.36 -6.36 14.28
C LEU A 32 -0.14 -5.50 13.87
N VAL A 33 0.83 -5.39 14.76
CA VAL A 33 2.09 -4.73 14.46
C VAL A 33 3.10 -5.77 13.99
N SER A 34 3.42 -5.74 12.71
CA SER A 34 4.47 -6.56 12.10
C SER A 34 5.80 -5.81 12.19
N TRP A 35 6.61 -6.19 13.17
CA TRP A 35 7.85 -5.49 13.51
C TRP A 35 9.08 -6.22 12.97
N GLN A 36 9.69 -5.63 11.94
CA GLN A 36 10.98 -6.11 11.43
C GLN A 36 12.12 -5.62 12.34
N THR A 37 12.83 -6.55 12.94
CA THR A 37 13.96 -6.26 13.82
C THR A 37 14.95 -7.42 13.85
N ASN A 38 16.23 -7.11 14.04
CA ASN A 38 17.30 -8.08 14.26
C ASN A 38 17.76 -8.12 15.73
N GLU A 39 17.11 -7.37 16.61
CA GLU A 39 17.49 -7.29 18.03
C GLU A 39 16.83 -8.41 18.83
N PHE A 40 17.58 -8.98 19.79
CA PHE A 40 17.11 -10.07 20.65
C PHE A 40 16.45 -9.54 21.94
N ASN A 41 16.87 -8.37 22.44
CA ASN A 41 16.31 -7.74 23.63
C ASN A 41 15.35 -6.63 23.21
N LEU A 42 14.12 -7.01 22.89
CA LEU A 42 13.10 -6.09 22.44
C LEU A 42 12.44 -5.40 23.62
N LEU A 43 12.62 -4.09 23.74
CA LEU A 43 11.85 -3.25 24.65
C LEU A 43 10.60 -2.76 23.89
N LEU A 44 9.45 -3.31 24.26
CA LEU A 44 8.18 -2.87 23.73
C LEU A 44 7.70 -1.64 24.50
N PRO A 45 7.36 -0.52 23.85
CA PRO A 45 6.75 0.64 24.50
C PRO A 45 5.47 0.29 25.26
N ASP A 46 5.27 0.92 26.44
CA ASP A 46 4.13 0.62 27.32
C ASP A 46 2.77 0.85 26.67
N GLU A 47 2.68 1.82 25.77
CA GLU A 47 1.46 2.14 25.00
C GLU A 47 0.97 0.98 24.14
N LEU A 48 1.86 0.05 23.81
CA LEU A 48 1.55 -1.12 22.98
C LEU A 48 1.21 -2.37 23.81
N HIS A 49 1.28 -2.31 25.15
CA HIS A 49 0.84 -3.38 26.06
C HIS A 49 -0.68 -3.36 26.25
N ARG A 50 -1.42 -3.62 25.17
CA ARG A 50 -2.88 -3.60 25.11
C ARG A 50 -3.42 -4.94 24.57
N LYS A 51 -4.60 -5.35 25.06
CA LYS A 51 -5.25 -6.61 24.64
C LYS A 51 -5.69 -6.62 23.16
N ASP A 52 -5.96 -5.45 22.60
CA ASP A 52 -6.34 -5.24 21.22
C ASP A 52 -5.13 -5.07 20.29
N ILE A 53 -3.90 -5.02 20.80
CA ILE A 53 -2.68 -4.90 20.02
C ILE A 53 -1.89 -6.22 20.12
N ARG A 54 -1.52 -6.77 18.98
CA ARG A 54 -0.68 -7.97 18.88
C ARG A 54 0.60 -7.62 18.12
N ILE A 55 1.75 -7.99 18.68
CA ILE A 55 3.06 -7.79 18.05
C ILE A 55 3.50 -9.12 17.42
N SER A 56 3.98 -9.06 16.19
CA SER A 56 4.61 -10.18 15.50
C SER A 56 5.96 -9.75 14.94
N THR A 57 7.04 -10.32 15.43
CA THR A 57 8.40 -9.96 15.04
C THR A 57 8.91 -10.83 13.88
N THR A 58 9.77 -10.25 13.04
CA THR A 58 10.48 -10.96 11.98
C THR A 58 11.85 -10.32 11.74
N ASN A 59 12.86 -11.13 11.41
CA ASN A 59 14.20 -10.66 11.05
C ASN A 59 14.40 -10.43 9.55
N SER A 60 13.32 -10.44 8.79
CA SER A 60 13.33 -10.19 7.33
C SER A 60 13.62 -8.71 7.00
N LYS A 61 13.84 -8.41 5.71
CA LYS A 61 14.03 -7.03 5.22
C LYS A 61 13.09 -6.74 4.06
N GLY A 62 12.68 -5.46 3.96
CA GLY A 62 11.85 -4.95 2.89
C GLY A 62 10.37 -4.86 3.26
N LEU A 63 9.74 -3.76 2.84
CA LEU A 63 8.36 -3.44 3.21
C LEU A 63 7.36 -4.48 2.69
N SER A 64 7.51 -4.95 1.45
CA SER A 64 6.63 -5.98 0.88
C SER A 64 6.73 -7.31 1.62
N VAL A 65 7.93 -7.68 2.07
CA VAL A 65 8.13 -8.88 2.92
C VAL A 65 7.39 -8.71 4.24
N ASN A 66 7.48 -7.53 4.85
CA ASN A 66 6.78 -7.22 6.11
C ASN A 66 5.26 -7.25 5.95
N ARG A 67 4.73 -6.66 4.86
CA ARG A 67 3.29 -6.71 4.56
C ARG A 67 2.81 -8.13 4.32
N ASN A 68 3.58 -8.97 3.64
CA ASN A 68 3.24 -10.37 3.45
C ASN A 68 3.22 -11.14 4.77
N HIS A 69 4.17 -10.88 5.66
CA HIS A 69 4.17 -11.44 7.01
C HIS A 69 2.94 -10.99 7.81
N SER A 70 2.56 -9.70 7.74
CA SER A 70 1.36 -9.22 8.42
C SER A 70 0.07 -9.87 7.88
N ILE A 71 -0.05 -10.03 6.56
CA ILE A 71 -1.18 -10.73 5.92
C ILE A 71 -1.26 -12.19 6.38
N GLU A 72 -0.13 -12.88 6.46
CA GLU A 72 -0.05 -14.27 6.93
C GLU A 72 -0.51 -14.42 8.39
N LYS A 73 -0.13 -13.46 9.25
CA LYS A 73 -0.45 -13.47 10.68
C LYS A 73 -1.82 -12.87 11.02
N ALA A 74 -2.49 -12.26 10.04
CA ALA A 74 -3.79 -11.61 10.25
C ALA A 74 -4.88 -12.60 10.68
N THR A 75 -5.76 -12.14 11.58
CA THR A 75 -6.89 -12.90 12.13
C THR A 75 -8.24 -12.22 11.95
N GLY A 76 -8.26 -10.92 11.67
CA GLY A 76 -9.49 -10.15 11.44
C GLY A 76 -10.26 -10.60 10.19
N ASP A 77 -11.55 -10.35 10.14
CA ASP A 77 -12.37 -10.58 8.93
C ASP A 77 -11.97 -9.62 7.81
N ILE A 78 -11.78 -8.35 8.17
CA ILE A 78 -11.30 -7.27 7.31
C ILE A 78 -9.87 -6.95 7.74
N CYS A 79 -8.96 -6.79 6.79
CA CYS A 79 -7.59 -6.35 7.00
C CYS A 79 -7.39 -4.98 6.35
N LEU A 80 -6.85 -4.01 7.08
CA LEU A 80 -6.46 -2.67 6.57
C LEU A 80 -4.94 -2.56 6.61
N ILE A 81 -4.30 -2.34 5.47
CA ILE A 81 -2.85 -2.09 5.40
C ILE A 81 -2.52 -0.73 6.03
N ALA A 82 -1.48 -0.69 6.84
CA ALA A 82 -1.04 0.53 7.51
C ALA A 82 0.48 0.65 7.56
N ASP A 83 0.96 1.90 7.49
CA ASP A 83 2.33 2.29 7.80
C ASP A 83 2.42 2.80 9.24
N ASP A 84 3.60 3.02 9.79
CA ASP A 84 3.84 3.32 11.21
C ASP A 84 3.81 4.82 11.58
N ASP A 85 3.31 5.67 10.68
CA ASP A 85 3.24 7.14 10.83
C ASP A 85 1.84 7.72 10.54
N LEU A 86 0.83 6.86 10.64
CA LEU A 86 -0.57 7.21 10.35
C LEU A 86 -1.35 7.59 11.61
N LYS A 87 -2.46 8.31 11.43
CA LYS A 87 -3.42 8.61 12.50
C LYS A 87 -4.82 8.21 12.07
N TYR A 88 -5.54 7.59 13.00
CA TYR A 88 -6.93 7.14 12.82
C TYR A 88 -7.84 7.80 13.85
N THR A 89 -9.10 7.99 13.49
CA THR A 89 -10.18 8.23 14.44
C THR A 89 -11.06 6.98 14.57
N GLU A 90 -11.90 6.91 15.60
CA GLU A 90 -12.85 5.81 15.78
C GLU A 90 -13.83 5.73 14.60
N GLU A 91 -14.34 6.89 14.15
CA GLU A 91 -15.26 6.99 13.01
C GLU A 91 -14.63 6.50 11.70
N GLN A 92 -13.34 6.79 11.49
CA GLN A 92 -12.64 6.34 10.30
C GLN A 92 -12.49 4.81 10.25
N LEU A 93 -12.19 4.18 11.39
CA LEU A 93 -12.10 2.73 11.49
C LEU A 93 -13.48 2.06 11.37
N GLN A 94 -14.52 2.65 11.99
CA GLN A 94 -15.88 2.18 11.84
C GLN A 94 -16.36 2.27 10.38
N LEU A 95 -16.00 3.35 9.67
CA LEU A 95 -16.36 3.53 8.27
C LEU A 95 -15.80 2.41 7.36
N VAL A 96 -14.61 1.87 7.68
CA VAL A 96 -14.07 0.70 6.96
C VAL A 96 -14.96 -0.51 7.18
N ILE A 97 -15.34 -0.81 8.43
CA ILE A 97 -16.23 -1.95 8.77
C ILE A 97 -17.57 -1.79 8.04
N ASP A 98 -18.20 -0.64 8.17
CA ASP A 98 -19.49 -0.32 7.56
C ASP A 98 -19.48 -0.49 6.04
N THR A 99 -18.36 -0.13 5.39
CA THR A 99 -18.22 -0.27 3.94
C THR A 99 -18.33 -1.74 3.51
N PHE A 100 -17.67 -2.65 4.21
CA PHE A 100 -17.75 -4.08 3.88
C PHE A 100 -19.10 -4.70 4.27
N GLU A 101 -19.70 -4.28 5.38
CA GLU A 101 -21.01 -4.76 5.80
C GLU A 101 -22.12 -4.33 4.83
N LYS A 102 -22.05 -3.11 4.30
CA LYS A 102 -23.00 -2.60 3.30
C LYS A 102 -22.75 -3.15 1.88
N ASN A 103 -21.56 -3.68 1.61
CA ASN A 103 -21.15 -4.15 0.27
C ASN A 103 -20.58 -5.58 0.33
N PRO A 104 -21.41 -6.62 0.57
CA PRO A 104 -20.95 -8.00 0.82
C PRO A 104 -20.26 -8.68 -0.36
N HIS A 105 -20.31 -8.06 -1.56
CA HIS A 105 -19.68 -8.57 -2.79
C HIS A 105 -18.28 -7.97 -3.04
N ILE A 106 -17.81 -7.09 -2.17
CA ILE A 106 -16.50 -6.48 -2.31
C ILE A 106 -15.44 -7.36 -1.64
N ASP A 107 -14.36 -7.63 -2.36
CA ASP A 107 -13.20 -8.33 -1.83
C ASP A 107 -12.13 -7.34 -1.34
N ILE A 108 -11.91 -6.25 -2.10
CA ILE A 108 -10.94 -5.20 -1.80
C ILE A 108 -11.60 -3.82 -1.96
N ALA A 109 -11.54 -3.03 -0.92
CA ALA A 109 -11.94 -1.63 -0.92
C ALA A 109 -10.72 -0.72 -0.90
N LEU A 110 -10.72 0.33 -1.74
CA LEU A 110 -9.76 1.41 -1.70
C LEU A 110 -10.45 2.69 -1.24
N PHE A 111 -9.74 3.47 -0.45
CA PHE A 111 -10.28 4.64 0.22
C PHE A 111 -9.47 5.91 -0.09
N ARG A 112 -9.72 6.97 0.67
CA ARG A 112 -8.93 8.20 0.67
C ARG A 112 -8.13 8.34 1.95
N HIS A 113 -7.04 9.07 1.87
CA HIS A 113 -6.42 9.68 3.04
C HIS A 113 -6.52 11.20 2.97
N CYS A 114 -6.34 11.86 4.10
CA CYS A 114 -6.14 13.29 4.19
C CYS A 114 -4.78 13.62 4.84
N GLY A 115 -4.39 14.89 4.84
CA GLY A 115 -3.12 15.38 5.37
C GLY A 115 -2.31 16.14 4.33
N ASN A 116 -0.98 16.13 4.42
CA ASN A 116 -0.07 16.90 3.57
C ASN A 116 0.12 16.26 2.18
N SER A 117 -0.96 15.86 1.52
CA SER A 117 -0.93 15.23 0.21
C SER A 117 -1.62 16.09 -0.84
N ASN A 118 -0.97 16.27 -2.00
CA ASN A 118 -1.57 16.88 -3.19
C ASN A 118 -2.36 15.85 -4.04
N LYS A 119 -2.61 14.65 -3.51
CA LYS A 119 -3.36 13.61 -4.22
C LYS A 119 -4.80 14.05 -4.44
N GLN A 120 -5.21 14.06 -5.70
CA GLN A 120 -6.59 14.37 -6.08
C GLN A 120 -7.38 13.07 -6.16
N TYR A 121 -8.52 13.03 -5.49
CA TYR A 121 -9.41 11.88 -5.49
C TYR A 121 -10.69 12.16 -6.28
N PRO A 122 -11.22 11.16 -6.98
CA PRO A 122 -12.61 11.22 -7.46
C PRO A 122 -13.58 11.39 -6.28
N ASN A 123 -14.68 12.12 -6.50
CA ASN A 123 -15.76 12.28 -5.50
C ASN A 123 -16.90 11.26 -5.69
N TYR A 124 -16.65 10.20 -6.45
CA TYR A 124 -17.58 9.12 -6.77
C TYR A 124 -16.89 7.76 -6.65
N GLU A 125 -17.69 6.73 -6.42
CA GLU A 125 -17.24 5.34 -6.40
C GLU A 125 -16.96 4.83 -7.82
N PHE A 126 -15.99 3.93 -7.96
CA PHE A 126 -15.74 3.25 -9.23
C PHE A 126 -15.06 1.89 -9.03
N ASP A 127 -15.33 0.97 -9.96
CA ASP A 127 -14.67 -0.33 -10.01
C ASP A 127 -13.30 -0.22 -10.65
N LEU A 128 -12.28 -0.78 -9.99
CA LEU A 128 -10.91 -0.73 -10.52
C LEU A 128 -10.72 -1.58 -11.78
N ASN A 129 -11.58 -2.58 -11.99
CA ASN A 129 -11.61 -3.38 -13.22
C ASN A 129 -12.12 -2.58 -14.44
N GLY A 130 -12.77 -1.45 -14.19
CA GLY A 130 -13.26 -0.55 -15.22
C GLY A 130 -12.23 0.50 -15.64
N LYS A 131 -12.74 1.59 -16.24
CA LYS A 131 -11.91 2.74 -16.64
C LYS A 131 -11.53 3.57 -15.43
N LYS A 132 -10.27 3.49 -15.02
CA LYS A 132 -9.75 4.29 -13.90
C LYS A 132 -9.77 5.79 -14.23
N PRO A 133 -10.11 6.66 -13.27
CA PRO A 133 -10.02 8.11 -13.43
C PRO A 133 -8.60 8.55 -13.77
N LYS A 134 -8.49 9.61 -14.60
CA LYS A 134 -7.19 10.15 -15.00
C LYS A 134 -6.42 10.68 -13.78
N GLY A 135 -5.17 10.24 -13.64
CA GLY A 135 -4.30 10.69 -12.54
C GLY A 135 -4.51 9.92 -11.22
N TYR A 136 -5.50 9.04 -11.13
CA TYR A 136 -5.67 8.20 -9.94
C TYR A 136 -4.52 7.18 -9.81
N TYR A 137 -3.97 7.08 -8.62
CA TYR A 137 -2.97 6.09 -8.23
C TYR A 137 -3.31 5.51 -6.85
N ILE A 138 -2.83 4.33 -6.58
CA ILE A 138 -3.09 3.60 -5.34
C ILE A 138 -2.02 3.95 -4.31
N THR A 139 -2.39 4.01 -3.04
CA THR A 139 -1.48 4.12 -1.89
C THR A 139 -1.79 2.95 -0.96
N SER A 140 -0.77 2.32 -0.41
CA SER A 140 -0.91 1.08 0.35
C SER A 140 -1.87 1.17 1.53
N PHE A 141 -1.77 2.22 2.32
CA PHE A 141 -2.61 2.43 3.52
C PHE A 141 -4.03 2.90 3.22
N GLU A 142 -4.42 2.92 1.94
CA GLU A 142 -5.80 3.09 1.49
C GLU A 142 -6.48 1.76 1.18
N ILE A 143 -5.75 0.63 1.29
CA ILE A 143 -6.22 -0.69 0.90
C ILE A 143 -6.75 -1.44 2.11
N ALA A 144 -8.03 -1.78 2.09
CA ALA A 144 -8.62 -2.78 2.97
C ALA A 144 -9.17 -3.96 2.15
N PHE A 145 -9.19 -5.16 2.73
CA PHE A 145 -9.65 -6.36 2.04
C PHE A 145 -10.29 -7.38 2.99
N LEU A 146 -11.19 -8.19 2.47
CA LEU A 146 -11.68 -9.38 3.17
C LEU A 146 -10.57 -10.42 3.21
N ARG A 147 -10.11 -10.79 4.42
CA ARG A 147 -9.03 -11.76 4.59
C ARG A 147 -9.32 -13.10 3.90
N LYS A 148 -10.56 -13.59 3.99
CA LYS A 148 -11.00 -14.85 3.36
C LYS A 148 -10.96 -14.84 1.84
N SER A 149 -11.05 -13.65 1.21
CA SER A 149 -11.04 -13.51 -0.26
C SER A 149 -9.62 -13.51 -0.85
N ILE A 150 -8.59 -13.25 -0.02
CA ILE A 150 -7.21 -13.18 -0.52
C ILE A 150 -6.62 -14.60 -0.63
N PRO A 151 -6.40 -15.11 -1.85
CA PRO A 151 -5.78 -16.42 -2.02
C PRO A 151 -4.33 -16.41 -1.52
N SER A 152 -3.82 -17.57 -1.11
CA SER A 152 -2.44 -17.71 -0.62
C SER A 152 -1.38 -17.33 -1.65
N SER A 153 -1.70 -17.39 -2.93
CA SER A 153 -0.85 -16.95 -4.05
C SER A 153 -0.80 -15.44 -4.24
N LEU A 154 -1.78 -14.68 -3.73
CA LEU A 154 -1.78 -13.22 -3.85
C LEU A 154 -0.99 -12.61 -2.71
N ARG A 155 0.18 -12.07 -3.03
CA ARG A 155 1.10 -11.41 -2.11
C ARG A 155 1.69 -10.16 -2.74
N PHE A 156 2.20 -9.25 -1.91
CA PHE A 156 3.06 -8.17 -2.39
C PHE A 156 4.34 -8.75 -2.99
N ASP A 157 4.71 -8.29 -4.18
CA ASP A 157 5.97 -8.72 -4.81
C ASP A 157 7.17 -8.17 -4.03
N THR A 158 8.02 -9.06 -3.53
CA THR A 158 9.15 -8.72 -2.65
C THR A 158 10.32 -8.04 -3.36
N HIS A 159 10.32 -7.95 -4.67
CA HIS A 159 11.28 -7.17 -5.44
C HIS A 159 10.95 -5.67 -5.44
N PHE A 160 9.74 -5.30 -5.00
CA PHE A 160 9.22 -3.94 -4.94
C PHE A 160 8.99 -3.46 -3.50
N GLY A 161 8.93 -2.14 -3.33
CA GLY A 161 8.70 -1.48 -2.05
C GLY A 161 9.97 -0.98 -1.38
N VAL A 162 9.80 -0.17 -0.35
CA VAL A 162 10.91 0.43 0.41
C VAL A 162 11.86 -0.66 0.92
N GLY A 163 13.17 -0.41 0.78
CA GLY A 163 14.23 -1.37 1.13
C GLY A 163 14.67 -2.27 -0.02
N THR A 164 14.14 -2.08 -1.23
CA THR A 164 14.53 -2.81 -2.45
C THR A 164 15.14 -1.89 -3.52
N SER A 165 15.64 -2.46 -4.61
CA SER A 165 16.12 -1.71 -5.79
C SER A 165 14.98 -1.00 -6.55
N MET A 166 13.75 -1.46 -6.40
CA MET A 166 12.52 -0.87 -6.96
C MET A 166 11.59 -0.40 -5.82
N PRO A 167 11.88 0.78 -5.22
CA PRO A 167 11.28 1.19 -3.94
C PRO A 167 9.87 1.77 -4.05
N ALA A 168 9.05 1.29 -5.00
CA ALA A 168 7.66 1.72 -5.21
C ALA A 168 6.92 0.71 -6.11
N GLY A 169 5.58 0.81 -6.16
CA GLY A 169 4.72 0.11 -7.13
C GLY A 169 4.19 -1.23 -6.65
N GLU A 170 4.57 -1.68 -5.47
CA GLU A 170 4.11 -2.93 -4.87
C GLU A 170 2.59 -2.97 -4.70
N GLU A 171 1.99 -1.86 -4.27
CA GLU A 171 0.54 -1.73 -4.11
C GLU A 171 -0.19 -1.79 -5.46
N SER A 172 0.39 -1.20 -6.49
CA SER A 172 -0.19 -1.23 -7.83
C SER A 172 -0.16 -2.63 -8.43
N LEU A 173 0.92 -3.39 -8.21
CA LEU A 173 1.04 -4.79 -8.61
C LEU A 173 0.09 -5.67 -7.80
N PHE A 174 0.00 -5.49 -6.48
CA PHE A 174 -0.91 -6.25 -5.63
C PHE A 174 -2.35 -6.13 -6.12
N ILE A 175 -2.84 -4.93 -6.37
CA ILE A 175 -4.19 -4.71 -6.89
C ILE A 175 -4.33 -5.23 -8.33
N HIS A 176 -3.32 -5.08 -9.17
CA HIS A 176 -3.34 -5.64 -10.53
C HIS A 176 -3.52 -7.17 -10.50
N TYR A 177 -2.78 -7.88 -9.66
CA TYR A 177 -2.91 -9.32 -9.52
C TYR A 177 -4.20 -9.73 -8.82
N ALA A 178 -4.68 -8.96 -7.85
CA ALA A 178 -6.01 -9.18 -7.25
C ALA A 178 -7.10 -9.19 -8.33
N MET A 179 -7.10 -8.22 -9.22
CA MET A 179 -8.04 -8.16 -10.35
C MET A 179 -7.86 -9.35 -11.32
N LYS A 180 -6.63 -9.80 -11.58
CA LYS A 180 -6.37 -11.00 -12.39
C LYS A 180 -6.89 -12.29 -11.73
N HIS A 181 -6.92 -12.34 -10.41
CA HIS A 181 -7.57 -13.42 -9.65
C HIS A 181 -9.10 -13.31 -9.60
N GLY A 182 -9.69 -12.33 -10.28
CA GLY A 182 -11.14 -12.13 -10.32
C GLY A 182 -11.72 -11.46 -9.08
N LEU A 183 -10.87 -10.89 -8.19
CA LEU A 183 -11.34 -10.19 -7.01
C LEU A 183 -12.03 -8.88 -7.38
N ASN A 184 -13.14 -8.59 -6.67
CA ASN A 184 -13.91 -7.39 -6.85
C ASN A 184 -13.25 -6.22 -6.08
N CYS A 185 -12.55 -5.35 -6.82
CA CYS A 185 -11.79 -4.21 -6.29
C CYS A 185 -12.55 -2.91 -6.59
N ARG A 186 -12.92 -2.15 -5.55
CA ARG A 186 -13.70 -0.91 -5.71
C ARG A 186 -13.14 0.24 -4.87
N PHE A 187 -13.17 1.43 -5.44
CA PHE A 187 -12.82 2.67 -4.73
C PHE A 187 -14.06 3.31 -4.12
N TYR A 188 -13.93 3.72 -2.87
CA TYR A 188 -14.92 4.48 -2.10
C TYR A 188 -14.37 5.86 -1.77
N PRO A 189 -15.11 6.95 -2.01
CA PRO A 189 -14.66 8.31 -1.76
C PRO A 189 -14.72 8.71 -0.29
N SER A 190 -14.39 7.80 0.60
CA SER A 190 -14.40 7.97 2.05
C SER A 190 -12.99 8.12 2.60
N THR A 191 -12.77 9.10 3.48
CA THR A 191 -11.47 9.35 4.11
C THR A 191 -11.35 8.52 5.38
N ILE A 192 -10.41 7.58 5.40
CA ILE A 192 -10.26 6.61 6.50
C ILE A 192 -9.00 6.82 7.34
N VAL A 193 -8.09 7.70 6.93
CA VAL A 193 -6.79 7.86 7.59
C VAL A 193 -6.21 9.24 7.35
N TYR A 194 -5.47 9.75 8.32
CA TYR A 194 -4.67 10.97 8.21
C TYR A 194 -3.18 10.59 8.11
N HIS A 195 -2.49 11.15 7.10
CA HIS A 195 -1.05 10.97 6.89
C HIS A 195 -0.37 12.33 6.72
N ASN A 196 0.58 12.64 7.59
CA ASN A 196 1.28 13.93 7.58
C ASN A 196 2.57 13.90 6.76
N GLY A 197 3.03 12.72 6.37
CA GLY A 197 4.28 12.52 5.63
C GLY A 197 4.15 12.83 4.13
N LEU A 198 5.30 13.13 3.51
CA LEU A 198 5.40 13.20 2.05
C LEU A 198 5.50 11.78 1.48
N SER A 199 4.50 11.34 0.75
CA SER A 199 4.55 10.05 0.06
C SER A 199 5.71 9.98 -0.95
N THR A 200 6.25 8.80 -1.18
CA THR A 200 7.33 8.56 -2.17
C THR A 200 6.95 9.08 -3.56
N GLY A 201 5.67 9.04 -3.93
CA GLY A 201 5.16 9.54 -5.21
C GLY A 201 5.18 11.08 -5.36
N SER A 202 5.27 11.84 -4.26
CA SER A 202 5.35 13.32 -4.30
C SER A 202 6.76 13.84 -4.53
N ARG A 203 7.79 13.01 -4.32
CA ARG A 203 9.21 13.37 -4.47
C ARG A 203 9.65 13.27 -5.92
N THR A 204 10.79 13.92 -6.24
CA THR A 204 11.50 13.69 -7.50
C THR A 204 11.82 12.19 -7.62
N PRO A 205 11.39 11.51 -8.70
CA PRO A 205 11.55 10.08 -8.79
C PRO A 205 13.03 9.69 -8.95
N THR A 206 13.50 8.79 -8.10
CA THR A 206 14.84 8.19 -8.22
C THR A 206 14.89 7.22 -9.41
N PRO A 207 16.08 6.83 -9.89
CA PRO A 207 16.23 5.78 -10.89
C PRO A 207 15.47 4.50 -10.56
N GLY A 208 15.49 4.04 -9.30
CA GLY A 208 14.76 2.87 -8.83
C GLY A 208 13.24 3.03 -8.93
N VAL A 209 12.69 4.21 -8.57
CA VAL A 209 11.25 4.51 -8.72
C VAL A 209 10.84 4.51 -10.20
N LEU A 210 11.67 5.05 -11.10
CA LEU A 210 11.40 5.01 -12.54
C LEU A 210 11.42 3.58 -13.08
N GLN A 211 12.36 2.75 -12.63
CA GLN A 211 12.40 1.32 -13.00
C GLN A 211 11.17 0.58 -12.47
N ALA A 212 10.79 0.78 -11.22
CA ALA A 212 9.56 0.24 -10.64
C ALA A 212 8.31 0.60 -11.48
N ASN A 213 8.16 1.87 -11.83
CA ASN A 213 7.08 2.34 -12.69
C ASN A 213 7.08 1.66 -14.08
N GLY A 214 8.26 1.47 -14.68
CA GLY A 214 8.40 0.76 -15.94
C GLY A 214 7.94 -0.70 -15.83
N ALA A 215 8.30 -1.40 -14.75
CA ALA A 215 7.90 -2.77 -14.50
C ALA A 215 6.38 -2.91 -14.26
N VAL A 216 5.80 -2.01 -13.47
CA VAL A 216 4.34 -1.94 -13.27
C VAL A 216 3.61 -1.71 -14.60
N ILE A 217 4.12 -0.84 -15.48
CA ILE A 217 3.54 -0.59 -16.80
C ILE A 217 3.58 -1.86 -17.66
N ALA A 218 4.69 -2.61 -17.62
CA ALA A 218 4.81 -3.87 -18.36
C ALA A 218 3.80 -4.91 -17.88
N ALA A 219 3.63 -5.07 -16.57
CA ALA A 219 2.65 -5.98 -15.97
C ALA A 219 1.21 -5.60 -16.31
N THR A 220 0.89 -4.28 -16.24
CA THR A 220 -0.47 -3.79 -16.39
C THR A 220 -0.93 -3.69 -17.85
N TYR A 221 -0.04 -3.26 -18.76
CA TYR A 221 -0.40 -2.96 -20.16
C TYR A 221 0.24 -3.89 -21.20
N GLY A 222 1.02 -4.87 -20.75
CA GLY A 222 1.69 -5.81 -21.66
C GLY A 222 2.56 -5.08 -22.70
N LEU A 223 2.53 -5.55 -23.95
CA LEU A 223 3.32 -4.96 -25.05
C LEU A 223 2.95 -3.50 -25.35
N LEU A 224 1.69 -3.13 -25.20
CA LEU A 224 1.24 -1.75 -25.45
C LEU A 224 1.76 -0.75 -24.43
N GLY A 225 2.26 -1.24 -23.28
CA GLY A 225 2.88 -0.40 -22.24
C GLY A 225 4.10 0.37 -22.73
N ILE A 226 4.84 -0.14 -23.72
CA ILE A 226 6.05 0.49 -24.25
C ILE A 226 5.79 1.92 -24.77
N PHE A 227 4.64 2.14 -25.39
CA PHE A 227 4.25 3.47 -25.91
C PHE A 227 3.93 4.48 -24.83
N ARG A 228 3.72 4.05 -23.58
CA ARG A 228 3.50 4.93 -22.42
C ARG A 228 4.77 5.52 -21.84
N LEU A 229 5.91 4.86 -22.03
CA LEU A 229 7.18 5.25 -21.40
C LEU A 229 7.62 6.66 -21.81
N PRO A 230 7.68 7.04 -23.11
CA PRO A 230 8.04 8.38 -23.52
C PRO A 230 7.04 9.45 -23.04
N ILE A 231 5.75 9.10 -22.98
CA ILE A 231 4.71 10.02 -22.51
C ILE A 231 4.90 10.34 -21.02
N ILE A 232 5.23 9.33 -20.21
CA ILE A 232 5.48 9.51 -18.78
C ILE A 232 6.76 10.31 -18.56
N ALA A 233 7.84 10.01 -19.27
CA ALA A 233 9.10 10.74 -19.19
C ALA A 233 8.92 12.21 -19.57
N TRP A 234 8.16 12.50 -20.64
CA TRP A 234 7.83 13.85 -21.05
C TRP A 234 7.03 14.60 -19.97
N ARG A 235 6.01 13.97 -19.36
CA ARG A 235 5.24 14.56 -18.25
C ARG A 235 6.14 14.91 -17.07
N LEU A 236 7.02 13.99 -16.66
CA LEU A 236 7.94 14.21 -15.54
C LEU A 236 8.88 15.37 -15.84
N SER A 237 9.33 15.50 -17.08
CA SER A 237 10.17 16.62 -17.51
C SER A 237 9.42 17.94 -17.49
N HIS A 238 8.18 17.95 -17.98
CA HIS A 238 7.34 19.17 -17.97
C HIS A 238 6.99 19.62 -16.55
N GLN A 239 6.97 18.70 -15.57
CA GLN A 239 6.83 19.00 -14.14
C GLN A 239 8.15 19.37 -13.46
N GLY A 240 9.28 19.46 -14.18
CA GLY A 240 10.60 19.73 -13.61
C GLY A 240 11.16 18.59 -12.74
N LYS A 241 10.56 17.39 -12.78
CA LYS A 241 10.90 16.25 -11.90
C LYS A 241 11.99 15.34 -12.47
N ALA A 242 12.23 15.33 -13.78
CA ALA A 242 13.27 14.52 -14.42
C ALA A 242 13.61 15.04 -15.81
N LYS A 243 14.82 14.72 -16.31
CA LYS A 243 15.17 14.92 -17.73
C LYS A 243 14.56 13.79 -18.55
N VAL A 244 14.04 14.09 -19.76
CA VAL A 244 13.30 13.12 -20.61
C VAL A 244 14.14 11.88 -20.90
N PHE A 245 15.35 12.04 -21.44
CA PHE A 245 16.16 10.91 -21.90
C PHE A 245 16.56 9.93 -20.76
N PRO A 246 17.12 10.39 -19.62
CA PRO A 246 17.36 9.50 -18.49
C PRO A 246 16.10 8.84 -17.94
N ALA A 247 14.97 9.56 -17.91
CA ALA A 247 13.72 8.99 -17.45
C ALA A 247 13.24 7.83 -18.35
N VAL A 248 13.29 8.01 -19.68
CA VAL A 248 12.96 6.94 -20.64
C VAL A 248 13.86 5.73 -20.45
N GLN A 249 15.17 5.93 -20.26
CA GLN A 249 16.11 4.83 -20.05
C GLN A 249 15.77 4.00 -18.81
N HIS A 250 15.49 4.66 -17.67
CA HIS A 250 15.15 3.95 -16.44
C HIS A 250 13.78 3.28 -16.52
N LEU A 251 12.78 3.94 -17.07
CA LEU A 251 11.46 3.35 -17.35
C LEU A 251 11.58 2.12 -18.25
N PHE A 252 12.39 2.20 -19.31
CA PHE A 252 12.59 1.08 -20.23
C PHE A 252 13.30 -0.10 -19.57
N LYS A 253 14.36 0.13 -18.76
CA LYS A 253 15.01 -0.93 -17.98
C LYS A 253 13.99 -1.66 -17.09
N GLY A 254 13.17 -0.92 -16.38
CA GLY A 254 12.10 -1.50 -15.57
C GLY A 254 11.05 -2.24 -16.38
N TYR A 255 10.66 -1.71 -17.54
CA TYR A 255 9.72 -2.37 -18.44
C TYR A 255 10.26 -3.72 -18.93
N ILE A 256 11.53 -3.81 -19.33
CA ILE A 256 12.16 -5.08 -19.71
C ILE A 256 12.19 -6.07 -18.54
N TYR A 257 12.52 -5.56 -17.33
CA TYR A 257 12.45 -6.40 -16.13
C TYR A 257 11.05 -6.96 -15.91
N GLY A 258 10.02 -6.10 -15.95
CA GLY A 258 8.62 -6.51 -15.77
C GLY A 258 8.15 -7.52 -16.82
N LYS A 259 8.59 -7.39 -18.08
CA LYS A 259 8.26 -8.37 -19.14
C LYS A 259 8.87 -9.75 -18.94
N LYS A 260 9.98 -9.82 -18.21
CA LYS A 260 10.70 -11.10 -17.98
C LYS A 260 10.26 -11.78 -16.68
N ASN A 261 9.84 -11.02 -15.66
CA ASN A 261 9.72 -11.52 -14.29
C ASN A 261 8.30 -11.38 -13.70
N LEU A 262 7.43 -10.60 -14.31
CA LEU A 262 6.03 -10.36 -13.92
C LEU A 262 5.08 -10.87 -15.02
#